data_0f883115314499af34961243e2d97c54
#
_entry.id   0f883115314499af34961243e2d97c54
#
_cell.length_a   1.000
_cell.length_b   1.000
_cell.length_c   1.000
_cell.angle_alpha   90.00
_cell.angle_beta   90.00
_cell.angle_gamma   90.00
#
_symmetry.space_group_name_H-M   'P 1'
#
loop_
_entity.id
_entity.type
_entity.pdbx_description
1 polymer ?
#
loop_
_entity_poly.entity_id
_entity_poly.type
_entity_poly.pdbx_seq_one_letter_code
_entity_poly.pdbx_strand_id
1 'polypeptide(L)'
;MAYLMKALYPKAKVYACDTYAGMPTTDAARDLHGAGDFSEASYEALAKRRDKLKLKNLEIVKGLFQDTFPVIAKKKPRFALAHIDCDIYSGVKYAQDEVWPFMAKGGYVVYDDADAPSCIGATEAVEQLVMERRLHSEQVWPHWVFRAGL
;
A
#
# COMPACT_ATOMS: atom_id res chain seq x y z
N MET A 1 -10.29 -7.00 -3.00
CA MET A 1 -9.64 -6.73 -4.32
C MET A 1 -9.37 -8.00 -5.12
N ALA A 2 -8.50 -8.94 -4.74
CA ALA A 2 -8.10 -10.10 -5.55
C ALA A 2 -9.26 -10.98 -6.07
N TYR A 3 -10.33 -11.15 -5.27
CA TYR A 3 -11.51 -11.89 -5.67
C TYR A 3 -12.26 -11.22 -6.83
N LEU A 4 -12.47 -9.89 -6.77
CA LEU A 4 -13.06 -9.13 -7.87
C LEU A 4 -12.17 -9.14 -9.11
N MET A 5 -10.87 -8.94 -8.94
CA MET A 5 -9.93 -8.97 -10.05
C MET A 5 -9.89 -10.30 -10.77
N LYS A 6 -10.02 -11.42 -10.04
CA LYS A 6 -10.14 -12.76 -10.65
C LYS A 6 -11.33 -12.86 -11.59
N ALA A 7 -12.46 -12.23 -11.26
CA ALA A 7 -13.67 -12.26 -12.08
C ALA A 7 -13.62 -11.27 -13.26
N LEU A 8 -13.17 -10.04 -13.00
CA LEU A 8 -13.23 -8.95 -13.98
C LEU A 8 -11.99 -8.88 -14.88
N TYR A 9 -10.81 -9.19 -14.32
CA TYR A 9 -9.52 -9.08 -14.99
C TYR A 9 -8.63 -10.28 -14.65
N PRO A 10 -8.92 -11.48 -15.19
CA PRO A 10 -8.28 -12.73 -14.76
C PRO A 10 -6.76 -12.79 -15.00
N LYS A 11 -6.21 -11.90 -15.84
CA LYS A 11 -4.77 -11.77 -16.08
C LYS A 11 -4.08 -10.78 -15.12
N ALA A 12 -4.84 -9.96 -14.40
CA ALA A 12 -4.28 -9.00 -13.46
C ALA A 12 -3.77 -9.71 -12.20
N LYS A 13 -2.59 -9.32 -11.74
CA LYS A 13 -2.01 -9.77 -10.47
C LYS A 13 -2.32 -8.77 -9.36
N VAL A 14 -2.49 -9.27 -8.17
CA VAL A 14 -2.62 -8.50 -6.94
C VAL A 14 -1.48 -8.90 -6.01
N TYR A 15 -0.71 -7.95 -5.56
CA TYR A 15 0.32 -8.12 -4.54
C TYR A 15 -0.24 -7.66 -3.21
N ALA A 16 -0.14 -8.50 -2.18
CA ALA A 16 -0.45 -8.17 -0.79
C ALA A 16 0.87 -8.16 -0.03
N CYS A 17 1.40 -6.96 0.19
CA CYS A 17 2.70 -6.74 0.82
C CYS A 17 2.49 -6.33 2.27
N ASP A 18 3.08 -7.06 3.20
CA ASP A 18 2.99 -6.80 4.64
C ASP A 18 4.13 -7.51 5.37
N THR A 19 4.50 -7.02 6.55
CA THR A 19 5.44 -7.71 7.44
C THR A 19 4.83 -8.99 8.02
N TYR A 20 3.51 -8.98 8.26
CA TYR A 20 2.80 -10.01 9.05
C TYR A 20 3.43 -10.22 10.43
N ALA A 21 4.01 -9.16 10.98
CA ALA A 21 4.65 -9.13 12.28
C ALA A 21 4.36 -7.83 13.06
N GLY A 22 3.38 -7.08 12.56
CA GLY A 22 3.07 -5.75 13.05
C GLY A 22 3.97 -4.66 12.46
N MET A 23 3.82 -3.45 12.98
CA MET A 23 4.59 -2.30 12.53
C MET A 23 6.09 -2.51 12.78
N PRO A 24 6.94 -2.10 11.84
CA PRO A 24 8.38 -2.05 12.05
C PRO A 24 8.76 -0.92 13.02
N THR A 25 10.01 -0.51 13.03
CA THR A 25 10.47 0.66 13.79
C THR A 25 9.69 1.90 13.38
N THR A 26 9.16 2.62 14.37
CA THR A 26 8.38 3.85 14.22
C THR A 26 9.20 5.06 14.69
N ASP A 27 8.81 6.26 14.28
CA ASP A 27 9.40 7.52 14.73
C ASP A 27 8.43 8.21 15.70
N ALA A 28 8.74 8.16 16.99
CA ALA A 28 7.90 8.76 18.04
C ALA A 28 7.71 10.30 17.92
N ALA A 29 8.50 10.97 17.07
CA ALA A 29 8.30 12.39 16.78
C ALA A 29 7.21 12.62 15.70
N ARG A 30 6.82 11.58 14.97
CA ARG A 30 5.87 11.65 13.85
C ARG A 30 4.71 10.68 13.98
N ASP A 31 4.96 9.50 14.57
CA ASP A 31 4.01 8.41 14.62
C ASP A 31 3.43 8.26 16.03
N LEU A 32 2.13 8.07 16.13
CA LEU A 32 1.45 7.72 17.39
C LEU A 32 1.44 6.21 17.63
N HIS A 33 1.64 5.43 16.59
CA HIS A 33 1.75 3.97 16.68
C HIS A 33 3.15 3.55 17.08
N GLY A 34 3.22 2.41 17.79
CA GLY A 34 4.47 1.80 18.23
C GLY A 34 4.89 0.59 17.41
N ALA A 35 6.17 0.22 17.52
CA ALA A 35 6.65 -1.01 16.91
C ALA A 35 5.89 -2.23 17.46
N GLY A 36 5.44 -3.11 16.57
CA GLY A 36 4.65 -4.30 16.91
C GLY A 36 3.13 -4.09 16.93
N ASP A 37 2.63 -2.86 16.82
CA ASP A 37 1.19 -2.62 16.65
C ASP A 37 0.67 -3.36 15.41
N PHE A 38 -0.60 -3.79 15.42
CA PHE A 38 -1.26 -4.57 14.35
C PHE A 38 -0.59 -5.90 14.02
N SER A 39 0.05 -6.54 15.01
CA SER A 39 0.70 -7.86 14.85
C SER A 39 -0.28 -9.03 14.66
N GLU A 40 -1.59 -8.80 14.76
CA GLU A 40 -2.64 -9.82 14.58
C GLU A 40 -2.78 -10.28 13.12
N ALA A 41 -2.24 -9.54 12.16
CA ALA A 41 -2.28 -9.93 10.76
C ALA A 41 -1.53 -11.25 10.54
N SER A 42 -2.24 -12.30 10.12
CA SER A 42 -1.65 -13.62 9.94
C SER A 42 -1.43 -13.97 8.48
N TYR A 43 -0.16 -14.14 8.11
CA TYR A 43 0.24 -14.65 6.80
C TYR A 43 -0.44 -15.99 6.48
N GLU A 44 -0.45 -16.92 7.46
CA GLU A 44 -1.01 -18.27 7.30
C GLU A 44 -2.52 -18.22 7.09
N ALA A 45 -3.22 -17.33 7.80
CA ALA A 45 -4.66 -17.14 7.62
C ALA A 45 -4.99 -16.62 6.24
N LEU A 46 -4.22 -15.62 5.74
CA LEU A 46 -4.39 -15.07 4.40
C LEU A 46 -4.06 -16.11 3.32
N ALA A 47 -2.97 -16.86 3.47
CA ALA A 47 -2.60 -17.94 2.57
C ALA A 47 -3.67 -19.03 2.48
N LYS A 48 -4.18 -19.48 3.62
CA LYS A 48 -5.29 -20.44 3.68
C LYS A 48 -6.55 -19.91 2.99
N ARG A 49 -6.87 -18.63 3.19
CA ARG A 49 -8.02 -17.98 2.53
C ARG A 49 -7.83 -17.85 1.02
N ARG A 50 -6.62 -17.46 0.57
CA ARG A 50 -6.25 -17.45 -0.85
C ARG A 50 -6.48 -18.79 -1.50
N ASP A 51 -6.01 -19.86 -0.86
CA ASP A 51 -6.08 -21.22 -1.42
C ASP A 51 -7.53 -21.74 -1.41
N LYS A 52 -8.28 -21.51 -0.34
CA LYS A 52 -9.72 -21.83 -0.26
C LYS A 52 -10.52 -21.16 -1.39
N LEU A 53 -10.23 -19.89 -1.69
CA LEU A 53 -10.92 -19.12 -2.73
C LEU A 53 -10.29 -19.31 -4.11
N LYS A 54 -9.23 -20.13 -4.22
CA LYS A 54 -8.49 -20.39 -5.47
C LYS A 54 -8.05 -19.08 -6.17
N LEU A 55 -7.49 -18.14 -5.40
CA LEU A 55 -7.02 -16.85 -5.89
C LEU A 55 -5.60 -16.95 -6.42
N LYS A 56 -5.43 -17.58 -7.58
CA LYS A 56 -4.12 -17.73 -8.25
C LYS A 56 -3.49 -16.41 -8.69
N ASN A 57 -4.29 -15.34 -8.73
CA ASN A 57 -3.88 -13.98 -9.05
C ASN A 57 -3.38 -13.19 -7.83
N LEU A 58 -3.45 -13.74 -6.60
CA LEU A 58 -2.96 -13.11 -5.38
C LEU A 58 -1.56 -13.64 -5.03
N GLU A 59 -0.57 -12.77 -5.07
CA GLU A 59 0.79 -12.99 -4.59
C GLU A 59 0.92 -12.33 -3.21
N ILE A 60 1.13 -13.14 -2.17
CA ILE A 60 1.33 -12.66 -0.79
C ILE A 60 2.83 -12.47 -0.61
N VAL A 61 3.24 -11.27 -0.24
CA VAL A 61 4.65 -10.87 -0.14
C VAL A 61 4.93 -10.48 1.30
N LYS A 62 5.61 -11.38 2.03
CA LYS A 62 5.93 -11.19 3.45
C LYS A 62 7.30 -10.54 3.61
N GLY A 63 7.34 -9.44 4.36
CA GLY A 63 8.57 -8.75 4.74
C GLY A 63 8.44 -7.23 4.66
N LEU A 64 9.51 -6.54 5.04
CA LEU A 64 9.60 -5.10 4.89
C LEU A 64 9.52 -4.69 3.42
N PHE A 65 8.90 -3.56 3.13
CA PHE A 65 8.78 -3.06 1.74
C PHE A 65 10.15 -2.82 1.10
N GLN A 66 11.12 -2.36 1.89
CA GLN A 66 12.50 -2.12 1.45
C GLN A 66 13.18 -3.38 0.90
N ASP A 67 12.84 -4.54 1.45
CA ASP A 67 13.41 -5.82 1.03
C ASP A 67 12.61 -6.48 -0.11
N THR A 68 11.29 -6.29 -0.10
CA THR A 68 10.37 -7.03 -0.96
C THR A 68 10.00 -6.29 -2.23
N PHE A 69 9.78 -4.98 -2.18
CA PHE A 69 9.38 -4.21 -3.35
C PHE A 69 10.41 -4.22 -4.49
N PRO A 70 11.74 -4.17 -4.24
CA PRO A 70 12.72 -4.27 -5.32
C PRO A 70 12.59 -5.56 -6.15
N VAL A 71 12.12 -6.66 -5.56
CA VAL A 71 11.87 -7.92 -6.28
C VAL A 71 10.65 -7.80 -7.20
N ILE A 72 9.62 -7.07 -6.76
CA ILE A 72 8.45 -6.77 -7.58
C ILE A 72 8.84 -5.80 -8.71
N ALA A 73 9.58 -4.76 -8.39
CA ALA A 73 10.02 -3.73 -9.33
C ALA A 73 10.87 -4.27 -10.49
N LYS A 74 11.71 -5.29 -10.23
CA LYS A 74 12.48 -6.00 -11.29
C LYS A 74 11.58 -6.61 -12.38
N LYS A 75 10.33 -6.94 -12.06
CA LYS A 75 9.34 -7.45 -13.03
C LYS A 75 8.76 -6.34 -13.91
N LYS A 76 9.12 -5.06 -13.67
CA LYS A 76 8.64 -3.85 -14.36
C LYS A 76 7.10 -3.81 -14.43
N PRO A 77 6.40 -3.91 -13.30
CA PRO A 77 4.94 -3.93 -13.30
C PRO A 77 4.38 -2.60 -13.80
N ARG A 78 3.10 -2.63 -14.19
CA ARG A 78 2.30 -1.41 -14.44
C ARG A 78 1.07 -1.52 -13.57
N PHE A 79 1.05 -0.77 -12.48
CA PHE A 79 -0.05 -0.80 -11.51
C PHE A 79 -1.22 0.07 -11.97
N ALA A 80 -2.40 -0.53 -12.06
CA ALA A 80 -3.65 0.21 -12.27
C ALA A 80 -4.20 0.78 -10.96
N LEU A 81 -3.85 0.15 -9.84
CA LEU A 81 -4.25 0.57 -8.50
C LEU A 81 -3.15 0.21 -7.51
N ALA A 82 -2.81 1.16 -6.65
CA ALA A 82 -2.06 0.95 -5.43
C ALA A 82 -2.90 1.43 -4.25
N HIS A 83 -3.02 0.60 -3.22
CA HIS A 83 -3.65 0.93 -1.95
C HIS A 83 -2.57 0.89 -0.87
N ILE A 84 -2.25 2.05 -0.32
CA ILE A 84 -1.20 2.25 0.68
C ILE A 84 -1.90 2.41 2.02
N ASP A 85 -1.65 1.44 2.91
CA ASP A 85 -2.30 1.24 4.19
C ASP A 85 -1.17 0.78 5.15
N CYS A 86 -0.45 1.76 5.68
CA CYS A 86 0.82 1.54 6.38
C CYS A 86 0.93 2.33 7.69
N ASP A 87 -0.05 3.17 8.01
CA ASP A 87 -0.27 3.91 9.27
C ASP A 87 0.86 4.87 9.71
N ILE A 88 2.12 4.58 9.37
CA ILE A 88 3.30 5.30 9.85
C ILE A 88 4.01 6.05 8.72
N TYR A 89 4.70 7.13 9.08
CA TYR A 89 5.43 7.99 8.13
C TYR A 89 6.38 7.21 7.22
N SER A 90 7.26 6.39 7.81
CA SER A 90 8.31 5.69 7.06
C SER A 90 7.73 4.67 6.08
N GLY A 91 6.66 3.97 6.46
CA GLY A 91 5.97 2.99 5.62
C GLY A 91 5.31 3.65 4.41
N VAL A 92 4.50 4.69 4.65
CA VAL A 92 3.81 5.45 3.61
C VAL A 92 4.81 6.14 2.69
N LYS A 93 5.82 6.83 3.24
CA LYS A 93 6.85 7.55 2.46
C LYS A 93 7.59 6.59 1.53
N TYR A 94 8.05 5.45 2.03
CA TYR A 94 8.72 4.46 1.18
C TYR A 94 7.79 3.90 0.11
N ALA A 95 6.60 3.43 0.50
CA ALA A 95 5.66 2.81 -0.42
C ALA A 95 5.27 3.75 -1.56
N GLN A 96 4.99 5.03 -1.26
CA GLN A 96 4.62 6.00 -2.29
C GLN A 96 5.79 6.31 -3.23
N ASP A 97 6.99 6.52 -2.73
CA ASP A 97 8.15 6.86 -3.56
C ASP A 97 8.47 5.74 -4.55
N GLU A 98 8.34 4.50 -4.11
CA GLU A 98 8.66 3.32 -4.91
C GLU A 98 7.52 2.94 -5.88
N VAL A 99 6.25 3.12 -5.51
CA VAL A 99 5.11 2.68 -6.32
C VAL A 99 4.80 3.66 -7.45
N TRP A 100 4.87 4.97 -7.20
CA TRP A 100 4.48 5.99 -8.18
C TRP A 100 5.15 5.84 -9.56
N PRO A 101 6.46 5.50 -9.68
CA PRO A 101 7.10 5.30 -10.98
C PRO A 101 6.52 4.15 -11.81
N PHE A 102 5.84 3.21 -11.15
CA PHE A 102 5.26 2.02 -11.78
C PHE A 102 3.75 2.15 -12.03
N MET A 103 3.14 3.29 -11.70
CA MET A 103 1.73 3.49 -11.98
C MET A 103 1.46 3.58 -13.48
N ALA A 104 0.37 2.97 -13.91
CA ALA A 104 -0.15 3.18 -15.26
C ALA A 104 -0.76 4.58 -15.37
N LYS A 105 -0.68 5.21 -16.53
CA LYS A 105 -1.40 6.46 -16.77
C LYS A 105 -2.90 6.24 -16.55
N GLY A 106 -3.51 7.11 -15.74
CA GLY A 106 -4.90 7.00 -15.33
C GLY A 106 -5.16 5.97 -14.21
N GLY A 107 -4.11 5.31 -13.69
CA GLY A 107 -4.22 4.45 -12.51
C GLY A 107 -4.40 5.26 -11.23
N TYR A 108 -4.83 4.59 -10.17
CA TYR A 108 -5.16 5.22 -8.89
C TYR A 108 -4.20 4.83 -7.78
N VAL A 109 -3.81 5.82 -6.98
CA VAL A 109 -3.15 5.60 -5.68
C VAL A 109 -4.13 6.03 -4.59
N VAL A 110 -4.41 5.12 -3.68
CA VAL A 110 -5.32 5.31 -2.54
C VAL A 110 -4.50 5.23 -1.27
N TYR A 111 -4.66 6.21 -0.40
CA TYR A 111 -4.07 6.23 0.93
C TYR A 111 -5.18 6.05 1.96
N ASP A 112 -5.08 4.98 2.74
CA ASP A 112 -6.10 4.64 3.74
C ASP A 112 -6.06 5.62 4.93
N ASP A 113 -4.85 5.90 5.40
CA ASP A 113 -4.61 6.55 6.68
C ASP A 113 -4.36 8.05 6.58
N ALA A 114 -4.38 8.65 5.39
CA ALA A 114 -4.00 10.06 5.21
C ALA A 114 -4.94 11.05 5.90
N ASP A 115 -6.11 10.60 6.37
CA ASP A 115 -7.12 11.40 7.09
C ASP A 115 -7.42 10.80 8.49
N ALA A 116 -6.65 9.79 8.91
CA ALA A 116 -6.85 9.13 10.19
C ALA A 116 -6.12 9.90 11.31
N PRO A 117 -6.82 10.37 12.37
CA PRO A 117 -6.20 11.15 13.44
C PRO A 117 -5.11 10.42 14.23
N SER A 118 -5.11 9.08 14.18
CA SER A 118 -4.08 8.23 14.79
C SER A 118 -2.83 8.06 13.92
N CYS A 119 -2.91 8.40 12.62
CA CYS A 119 -1.87 8.15 11.62
C CYS A 119 -1.25 9.46 11.10
N ILE A 120 -0.90 10.37 12.03
CA ILE A 120 -0.36 11.72 11.68
C ILE A 120 0.90 11.64 10.83
N GLY A 121 1.74 10.62 11.04
CA GLY A 121 2.92 10.39 10.21
C GLY A 121 2.56 10.01 8.77
N ALA A 122 1.51 9.21 8.57
CA ALA A 122 1.00 8.89 7.25
C ALA A 122 0.47 10.16 6.55
N THR A 123 -0.31 10.99 7.25
CA THR A 123 -0.80 12.28 6.74
C THR A 123 0.37 13.16 6.30
N GLU A 124 1.40 13.34 7.14
CA GLU A 124 2.59 14.13 6.82
C GLU A 124 3.28 13.63 5.54
N ALA A 125 3.47 12.32 5.40
CA ALA A 125 4.11 11.73 4.23
C ALA A 125 3.33 12.01 2.94
N VAL A 126 2.00 11.94 2.99
CA VAL A 126 1.14 12.21 1.82
C VAL A 126 1.13 13.70 1.49
N GLU A 127 1.02 14.59 2.49
CA GLU A 127 1.07 16.04 2.28
C GLU A 127 2.39 16.47 1.64
N GLN A 128 3.53 15.92 2.08
CA GLN A 128 4.82 16.17 1.45
C GLN A 128 4.81 15.79 -0.04
N LEU A 129 4.29 14.61 -0.37
CA LEU A 129 4.18 14.17 -1.77
C LEU A 129 3.29 15.09 -2.59
N VAL A 130 2.15 15.51 -2.03
CA VAL A 130 1.20 16.46 -2.68
C VAL A 130 1.90 17.76 -3.01
N MET A 131 2.65 18.32 -2.06
CA MET A 131 3.39 19.57 -2.25
C MET A 131 4.54 19.43 -3.27
N GLU A 132 5.34 18.36 -3.16
CA GLU A 132 6.47 18.11 -4.04
C GLU A 132 6.03 17.91 -5.50
N ARG A 133 4.97 17.18 -5.74
CA ARG A 133 4.50 16.80 -7.08
C ARG A 133 3.33 17.64 -7.57
N ARG A 134 2.83 18.58 -6.75
CA ARG A 134 1.64 19.41 -7.03
C ARG A 134 0.45 18.56 -7.46
N LEU A 135 0.18 17.50 -6.69
CA LEU A 135 -0.92 16.59 -6.97
C LEU A 135 -2.26 17.21 -6.59
N HIS A 136 -3.28 16.87 -7.36
CA HIS A 136 -4.68 17.15 -7.01
C HIS A 136 -5.37 15.85 -6.65
N SER A 137 -5.95 15.79 -5.44
CA SER A 137 -6.75 14.64 -5.03
C SER A 137 -8.09 14.65 -5.76
N GLU A 138 -8.54 13.49 -6.22
CA GLU A 138 -9.91 13.32 -6.72
C GLU A 138 -10.90 13.09 -5.57
N GLN A 139 -10.41 12.63 -4.42
CA GLN A 139 -11.17 12.39 -3.21
C GLN A 139 -10.25 12.52 -2.00
N VAL A 140 -10.78 13.05 -0.89
CA VAL A 140 -10.07 13.14 0.39
C VAL A 140 -10.77 12.34 1.51
N TRP A 141 -12.05 12.09 1.41
CA TRP A 141 -12.83 11.36 2.41
C TRP A 141 -13.57 10.17 1.78
N PRO A 142 -13.56 8.96 2.35
CA PRO A 142 -12.85 8.54 3.56
C PRO A 142 -11.35 8.25 3.35
N HIS A 143 -10.85 8.28 2.13
CA HIS A 143 -9.45 8.01 1.77
C HIS A 143 -8.97 9.05 0.77
N TRP A 144 -7.71 9.41 0.85
CA TRP A 144 -7.12 10.27 -0.18
C TRP A 144 -6.85 9.47 -1.44
N VAL A 145 -7.39 9.95 -2.56
CA VAL A 145 -7.31 9.28 -3.86
C VAL A 145 -6.68 10.20 -4.89
N PHE A 146 -5.65 9.72 -5.55
CA PHE A 146 -4.96 10.44 -6.61
C PHE A 146 -4.92 9.61 -7.88
N ARG A 147 -5.00 10.29 -9.01
CA ARG A 147 -4.85 9.67 -10.33
C ARG A 147 -3.45 9.90 -10.88
N ALA A 148 -2.77 8.85 -11.30
CA ALA A 148 -1.43 8.92 -11.86
C ALA A 148 -1.44 9.40 -13.32
N GLY A 149 -0.52 10.29 -13.64
CA GLY A 149 -0.28 10.72 -15.03
C GLY A 149 -1.30 11.71 -15.58
N LEU A 150 -1.95 12.49 -14.70
CA LEU A 150 -2.66 13.71 -15.06
C LEU A 150 -1.69 14.87 -15.11
#